data_efb8393b2785ad5504166d26faa61054
#
_entry.id   efb8393b2785ad5504166d26faa61054
#
_cell.length_a   1.000
_cell.length_b   1.000
_cell.length_c   1.000
_cell.angle_alpha   90.00
_cell.angle_beta   90.00
_cell.angle_gamma   90.00
#
_symmetry.space_group_name_H-M   'P 1'
#
loop_
_entity.id
_entity.type
_entity.pdbx_description
1 polymer ?
#
loop_
_entity_poly.entity_id
_entity_poly.type
_entity_poly.pdbx_seq_one_letter_code
_entity_poly.pdbx_strand_id
1 'polypeptide(L)'
;GGHVICNNVNPEEMESITQKVKESGAKVEVSENSISVTGNKKLESVKIITAPYPAFPTDMQAQFMALNVVANGVGEITETIFENRFMHAQELIRMGAEIDIKQNTAITKGDNALTGTNVMATDLRASASLVLAALVANGKTTIERIYHLDRGYEKLEVKFNALGANKSSSICRAMPVADRLLQLCASARVRT
;
A
#
# COMPACT_ATOMS: atom_id res chain seq x y z
N GLY A 1 -5.02 5.37 13.30
CA GLY A 1 -3.77 5.79 13.89
C GLY A 1 -3.00 4.60 14.45
N GLY A 2 -1.72 4.72 14.54
CA GLY A 2 -0.81 3.73 15.12
C GLY A 2 0.58 4.35 15.21
N HIS A 3 1.51 3.61 15.81
CA HIS A 3 2.90 4.02 15.95
C HIS A 3 3.80 2.90 15.45
N VAL A 4 4.73 3.22 14.56
CA VAL A 4 5.68 2.27 13.97
C VAL A 4 7.08 2.86 14.04
N ILE A 5 8.04 2.04 14.41
CA ILE A 5 9.46 2.39 14.42
C ILE A 5 10.20 1.48 13.44
N CYS A 6 10.88 2.08 12.48
CA CYS A 6 11.81 1.39 11.59
C CYS A 6 13.23 1.57 12.13
N ASN A 7 13.84 0.49 12.60
CA ASN A 7 15.21 0.47 13.09
C ASN A 7 16.18 -0.02 12.01
N ASN A 8 17.46 0.33 12.15
CA ASN A 8 18.53 -0.03 11.23
C ASN A 8 18.27 0.45 9.79
N VAL A 9 17.81 1.67 9.68
CA VAL A 9 17.58 2.37 8.40
C VAL A 9 18.56 3.53 8.26
N ASN A 10 18.89 3.91 7.02
CA ASN A 10 19.55 5.17 6.73
C ASN A 10 18.49 6.25 6.47
N PRO A 11 18.26 7.21 7.40
CA PRO A 11 17.21 8.20 7.23
C PRO A 11 17.42 9.16 6.07
N GLU A 12 18.67 9.42 5.68
CA GLU A 12 19.00 10.32 4.56
C GLU A 12 18.45 9.79 3.24
N GLU A 13 18.52 8.47 3.03
CA GLU A 13 17.97 7.83 1.83
C GLU A 13 16.43 7.87 1.77
N MET A 14 15.77 8.11 2.92
CA MET A 14 14.32 8.12 3.06
C MET A 14 13.75 9.55 3.17
N GLU A 15 14.56 10.60 3.00
CA GLU A 15 14.17 11.98 3.28
C GLU A 15 12.96 12.42 2.46
N SER A 16 12.95 12.18 1.15
CA SER A 16 11.84 12.56 0.26
C SER A 16 10.52 11.85 0.64
N ILE A 17 10.61 10.60 1.10
CA ILE A 17 9.44 9.82 1.55
C ILE A 17 8.95 10.32 2.90
N THR A 18 9.84 10.48 3.88
CA THR A 18 9.49 10.95 5.22
C THR A 18 8.91 12.35 5.20
N GLN A 19 9.38 13.21 4.29
CA GLN A 19 8.82 14.53 4.07
C GLN A 19 7.36 14.44 3.60
N LYS A 20 7.04 13.59 2.63
CA LYS A 20 5.65 13.38 2.16
C LYS A 20 4.75 12.75 3.23
N VAL A 21 5.29 11.87 4.07
CA VAL A 21 4.57 11.34 5.24
C VAL A 21 4.27 12.45 6.26
N LYS A 22 5.19 13.40 6.50
CA LYS A 22 4.93 14.58 7.33
C LYS A 22 3.87 15.49 6.71
N GLU A 23 3.96 15.76 5.40
CA GLU A 23 2.97 16.57 4.67
C GLU A 23 1.58 15.96 4.75
N SER A 24 1.45 14.63 4.82
CA SER A 24 0.15 13.97 5.04
C SER A 24 -0.40 14.12 6.47
N GLY A 25 0.29 14.82 7.36
CA GLY A 25 -0.15 15.08 8.73
C GLY A 25 0.27 14.03 9.76
N ALA A 26 1.08 13.03 9.37
CA ALA A 26 1.67 12.11 10.33
C ALA A 26 2.86 12.76 11.05
N LYS A 27 3.05 12.41 12.33
CA LYS A 27 4.23 12.80 13.09
C LYS A 27 5.37 11.87 12.72
N VAL A 28 6.49 12.43 12.24
CA VAL A 28 7.70 11.67 11.90
C VAL A 28 8.87 12.20 12.72
N GLU A 29 9.52 11.33 13.47
CA GLU A 29 10.72 11.60 14.24
C GLU A 29 11.86 10.78 13.64
N VAL A 30 12.99 11.45 13.39
CA VAL A 30 14.17 10.85 12.76
C VAL A 30 15.31 10.85 13.75
N SER A 31 15.96 9.71 13.91
CA SER A 31 17.18 9.53 14.72
C SER A 31 18.30 9.04 13.80
N GLU A 32 19.49 8.85 14.31
CA GLU A 32 20.69 8.49 13.52
C GLU A 32 20.48 7.25 12.62
N ASN A 33 19.79 6.22 13.13
CA ASN A 33 19.57 4.97 12.40
C ASN A 33 18.14 4.44 12.52
N SER A 34 17.18 5.32 12.84
CA SER A 34 15.78 4.93 12.96
C SER A 34 14.83 6.05 12.55
N ILE A 35 13.66 5.64 12.10
CA ILE A 35 12.54 6.52 11.75
C ILE A 35 11.31 6.04 12.51
N SER A 36 10.71 6.93 13.30
CA SER A 36 9.47 6.71 14.02
C SER A 36 8.33 7.46 13.35
N VAL A 37 7.23 6.78 13.07
CA VAL A 37 6.04 7.37 12.45
C VAL A 37 4.84 7.13 13.36
N THR A 38 4.16 8.22 13.75
CA THR A 38 2.88 8.16 14.44
C THR A 38 1.78 8.67 13.50
N GLY A 39 0.86 7.78 13.14
CA GLY A 39 -0.26 8.11 12.26
C GLY A 39 -1.30 8.98 12.97
N ASN A 40 -1.83 9.97 12.26
CA ASN A 40 -2.98 10.75 12.71
C ASN A 40 -4.29 10.04 12.32
N LYS A 41 -5.40 10.36 13.01
CA LYS A 41 -6.74 9.83 12.67
C LYS A 41 -7.26 10.33 11.33
N LYS A 42 -6.86 11.53 10.92
CA LYS A 42 -7.13 12.11 9.61
C LYS A 42 -5.80 12.45 8.97
N LEU A 43 -5.58 11.92 7.78
CA LEU A 43 -4.45 12.26 6.94
C LEU A 43 -4.92 13.20 5.84
N GLU A 44 -4.01 14.03 5.35
CA GLU A 44 -4.24 14.92 4.23
C GLU A 44 -3.61 14.32 2.96
N SER A 45 -4.28 14.51 1.83
CA SER A 45 -3.75 14.11 0.54
C SER A 45 -2.52 14.93 0.16
N VAL A 46 -1.56 14.31 -0.49
CA VAL A 46 -0.30 14.96 -0.87
C VAL A 46 -0.11 15.03 -2.38
N LYS A 47 0.66 16.02 -2.84
CA LYS A 47 1.13 16.12 -4.21
C LYS A 47 2.52 15.53 -4.36
N ILE A 48 2.69 14.70 -5.38
CA ILE A 48 3.93 13.97 -5.65
C ILE A 48 4.29 14.13 -7.12
N ILE A 49 5.57 14.35 -7.36
CA ILE A 49 6.20 14.25 -8.68
C ILE A 49 7.36 13.26 -8.52
N THR A 50 7.29 12.13 -9.23
CA THR A 50 8.40 11.18 -9.20
C THR A 50 9.59 11.75 -9.97
N ALA A 51 10.80 11.52 -9.46
CA ALA A 51 12.02 11.91 -10.14
C ALA A 51 13.20 11.05 -9.63
N PRO A 52 14.35 11.04 -10.35
CA PRO A 52 15.54 10.34 -9.88
C PRO A 52 16.00 10.82 -8.50
N TYR A 53 16.66 9.92 -7.77
CA TYR A 53 17.26 10.25 -6.47
C TYR A 53 18.09 11.57 -6.55
N PRO A 54 18.00 12.45 -5.55
CA PRO A 54 17.36 12.29 -4.23
C PRO A 54 15.88 12.71 -4.16
N ALA A 55 15.21 12.92 -5.29
CA ALA A 55 13.80 13.27 -5.32
C ALA A 55 12.88 12.06 -4.98
N PHE A 56 11.56 12.24 -5.15
CA PHE A 56 10.61 11.22 -4.74
C PHE A 56 10.66 9.98 -5.66
N PRO A 57 10.92 8.77 -5.11
CA PRO A 57 11.11 7.58 -5.91
C PRO A 57 9.80 7.05 -6.50
N THR A 58 9.83 6.68 -7.77
CA THR A 58 8.70 6.06 -8.47
C THR A 58 8.22 4.75 -7.79
N ASP A 59 9.08 4.08 -7.04
CA ASP A 59 8.77 2.85 -6.32
C ASP A 59 7.80 3.04 -5.15
N MET A 60 7.62 4.27 -4.66
CA MET A 60 6.68 4.62 -3.60
C MET A 60 5.39 5.28 -4.14
N GLN A 61 5.30 5.53 -5.43
CA GLN A 61 4.18 6.19 -6.08
C GLN A 61 2.84 5.48 -5.79
N ALA A 62 2.78 4.17 -5.98
CA ALA A 62 1.55 3.38 -5.82
C ALA A 62 1.05 3.37 -4.35
N GLN A 63 1.97 3.29 -3.39
CA GLN A 63 1.64 3.30 -1.97
C GLN A 63 1.06 4.64 -1.52
N PHE A 64 1.60 5.74 -2.05
CA PHE A 64 1.05 7.06 -1.79
C PHE A 64 -0.26 7.32 -2.53
N MET A 65 -0.51 6.67 -3.67
CA MET A 65 -1.84 6.68 -4.28
C MET A 65 -2.87 6.02 -3.37
N ALA A 66 -2.54 4.86 -2.77
CA ALA A 66 -3.41 4.21 -1.79
C ALA A 66 -3.65 5.07 -0.54
N LEU A 67 -2.67 5.86 -0.09
CA LEU A 67 -2.85 6.85 0.97
C LEU A 67 -3.80 7.96 0.54
N ASN A 68 -3.56 8.58 -0.62
CA ASN A 68 -4.31 9.73 -1.11
C ASN A 68 -5.81 9.43 -1.31
N VAL A 69 -6.18 8.21 -1.72
CA VAL A 69 -7.60 7.88 -1.94
C VAL A 69 -8.42 7.80 -0.65
N VAL A 70 -7.77 7.64 0.51
CA VAL A 70 -8.43 7.60 1.82
C VAL A 70 -8.13 8.82 2.69
N ALA A 71 -7.17 9.65 2.30
CA ALA A 71 -6.81 10.88 2.99
C ALA A 71 -7.79 12.01 2.61
N ASN A 72 -7.88 13.06 3.42
CA ASN A 72 -8.73 14.21 3.14
C ASN A 72 -8.19 15.03 1.96
N GLY A 73 -9.08 15.57 1.13
CA GLY A 73 -8.75 16.50 0.05
C GLY A 73 -8.41 15.82 -1.28
N VAL A 74 -7.69 16.52 -2.14
CA VAL A 74 -7.32 16.08 -3.48
C VAL A 74 -5.83 15.81 -3.56
N GLY A 75 -5.48 14.58 -3.89
CA GLY A 75 -4.09 14.18 -4.13
C GLY A 75 -3.75 14.22 -5.63
N GLU A 76 -2.49 14.48 -5.93
CA GLU A 76 -1.99 14.52 -7.30
C GLU A 76 -0.65 13.77 -7.37
N ILE A 77 -0.53 12.85 -8.31
CA ILE A 77 0.69 12.10 -8.53
C ILE A 77 1.07 12.18 -10.00
N THR A 78 2.19 12.82 -10.28
CA THR A 78 2.77 12.91 -11.62
C THR A 78 3.94 11.93 -11.73
N GLU A 79 3.83 10.96 -12.63
CA GLU A 79 4.88 9.99 -12.92
C GLU A 79 5.75 10.49 -14.07
N THR A 80 7.05 10.66 -13.83
CA THR A 80 7.98 11.17 -14.83
C THR A 80 9.08 10.19 -15.23
N ILE A 81 9.15 9.04 -14.55
CA ILE A 81 10.20 8.05 -14.76
C ILE A 81 9.77 6.96 -15.74
N PHE A 82 8.52 6.48 -15.58
CA PHE A 82 8.00 5.40 -16.40
C PHE A 82 6.68 5.78 -17.06
N GLU A 83 6.52 5.38 -18.30
CA GLU A 83 5.25 5.44 -19.01
C GLU A 83 4.27 4.38 -18.47
N ASN A 84 2.98 4.71 -18.45
CA ASN A 84 1.89 3.78 -18.13
C ASN A 84 2.00 3.04 -16.77
N ARG A 85 2.52 3.68 -15.72
CA ARG A 85 2.72 3.06 -14.41
C ARG A 85 1.53 3.16 -13.45
N PHE A 86 0.31 3.44 -13.95
CA PHE A 86 -0.90 3.57 -13.14
C PHE A 86 -1.85 2.37 -13.23
N MET A 87 -1.35 1.17 -13.57
CA MET A 87 -2.22 -0.02 -13.70
C MET A 87 -2.95 -0.38 -12.40
N HIS A 88 -2.33 -0.14 -11.23
CA HIS A 88 -2.94 -0.34 -9.92
C HIS A 88 -4.11 0.60 -9.64
N ALA A 89 -4.20 1.74 -10.30
CA ALA A 89 -5.31 2.68 -10.13
C ALA A 89 -6.66 2.04 -10.49
N GLN A 90 -6.70 1.18 -11.52
CA GLN A 90 -7.92 0.47 -11.89
C GLN A 90 -8.40 -0.47 -10.79
N GLU A 91 -7.48 -1.11 -10.08
CA GLU A 91 -7.83 -1.98 -8.96
C GLU A 91 -8.27 -1.19 -7.73
N LEU A 92 -7.70 -0.01 -7.48
CA LEU A 92 -8.16 0.92 -6.45
C LEU A 92 -9.56 1.48 -6.78
N ILE A 93 -9.83 1.82 -8.06
CA ILE A 93 -11.17 2.24 -8.53
C ILE A 93 -12.17 1.10 -8.29
N ARG A 94 -11.79 -0.16 -8.53
CA ARG A 94 -12.63 -1.34 -8.23
C ARG A 94 -12.98 -1.47 -6.75
N MET A 95 -12.09 -1.00 -5.86
CA MET A 95 -12.33 -0.90 -4.43
C MET A 95 -13.17 0.32 -4.02
N GLY A 96 -13.57 1.17 -4.97
CA GLY A 96 -14.39 2.36 -4.74
C GLY A 96 -13.62 3.68 -4.69
N ALA A 97 -12.34 3.70 -5.07
CA ALA A 97 -11.58 4.94 -5.15
C ALA A 97 -12.01 5.81 -6.33
N GLU A 98 -12.02 7.13 -6.15
CA GLU A 98 -12.20 8.11 -7.21
C GLU A 98 -10.84 8.59 -7.72
N ILE A 99 -10.43 8.10 -8.89
CA ILE A 99 -9.14 8.41 -9.53
C ILE A 99 -9.38 8.80 -10.98
N ASP A 100 -8.87 9.96 -11.39
CA ASP A 100 -8.85 10.44 -12.78
C ASP A 100 -7.39 10.46 -13.28
N ILE A 101 -7.13 9.81 -14.40
CA ILE A 101 -5.77 9.73 -14.97
C ILE A 101 -5.74 10.56 -16.25
N LYS A 102 -4.87 11.56 -16.26
CA LYS A 102 -4.61 12.45 -17.41
C LYS A 102 -3.14 12.37 -17.80
N GLN A 103 -2.87 11.71 -18.91
CA GLN A 103 -1.50 11.48 -19.37
C GLN A 103 -0.66 10.78 -18.30
N ASN A 104 0.34 11.46 -17.75
CA ASN A 104 1.24 10.96 -16.71
C ASN A 104 0.86 11.42 -15.29
N THR A 105 -0.33 11.95 -15.10
CA THR A 105 -0.79 12.46 -13.80
C THR A 105 -2.09 11.77 -13.38
N ALA A 106 -2.09 11.23 -12.17
CA ALA A 106 -3.26 10.70 -11.50
C ALA A 106 -3.75 11.70 -10.44
N ILE A 107 -5.02 12.06 -10.52
CA ILE A 107 -5.72 12.92 -9.56
C ILE A 107 -6.64 12.03 -8.76
N THR A 108 -6.48 12.02 -7.44
CA THR A 108 -7.31 11.25 -6.51
C THR A 108 -8.19 12.21 -5.72
N LYS A 109 -9.47 11.88 -5.58
CA LYS A 109 -10.29 12.51 -4.54
C LYS A 109 -10.20 11.63 -3.30
N GLY A 110 -9.92 12.23 -2.18
CA GLY A 110 -9.81 11.55 -0.90
C GLY A 110 -11.15 11.32 -0.21
N ASP A 111 -11.08 10.91 1.06
CA ASP A 111 -12.25 10.56 1.89
C ASP A 111 -13.08 9.37 1.35
N ASN A 112 -12.50 8.52 0.50
CA ASN A 112 -13.20 7.36 0.00
C ASN A 112 -13.28 6.24 1.05
N ALA A 113 -14.49 5.75 1.27
CA ALA A 113 -14.70 4.52 2.00
C ALA A 113 -14.46 3.32 1.07
N LEU A 114 -13.24 2.80 1.07
CA LEU A 114 -12.90 1.64 0.25
C LEU A 114 -13.70 0.40 0.67
N THR A 115 -14.12 -0.38 -0.31
CA THR A 115 -14.87 -1.63 -0.11
C THR A 115 -14.02 -2.82 -0.53
N GLY A 116 -14.01 -3.84 0.31
CA GLY A 116 -13.32 -5.10 0.04
C GLY A 116 -13.91 -5.81 -1.19
N THR A 117 -13.02 -6.21 -2.10
CA THR A 117 -13.38 -6.90 -3.33
C THR A 117 -12.23 -7.77 -3.83
N ASN A 118 -12.42 -8.49 -4.94
CA ASN A 118 -11.33 -9.22 -5.58
C ASN A 118 -10.54 -8.27 -6.47
N VAL A 119 -9.26 -8.14 -6.19
CA VAL A 119 -8.29 -7.30 -6.92
C VAL A 119 -7.10 -8.13 -7.40
N MET A 120 -6.45 -7.68 -8.45
CA MET A 120 -5.34 -8.39 -9.07
C MET A 120 -4.03 -7.63 -8.90
N ALA A 121 -3.04 -8.31 -8.34
CA ALA A 121 -1.67 -7.81 -8.30
C ALA A 121 -1.07 -7.82 -9.71
N THR A 122 -0.65 -6.66 -10.22
CA THR A 122 -0.08 -6.52 -11.58
C THR A 122 1.43 -6.48 -11.57
N ASP A 123 2.03 -5.94 -10.53
CA ASP A 123 3.48 -5.86 -10.29
C ASP A 123 3.76 -5.75 -8.78
N LEU A 124 5.05 -5.71 -8.42
CA LEU A 124 5.51 -5.67 -7.04
C LEU A 124 4.97 -4.46 -6.25
N ARG A 125 5.05 -3.25 -6.83
CA ARG A 125 4.68 -1.99 -6.17
C ARG A 125 3.17 -1.84 -6.10
N ALA A 126 2.48 -2.16 -7.19
CA ALA A 126 1.02 -2.22 -7.24
C ALA A 126 0.48 -3.19 -6.17
N SER A 127 1.09 -4.37 -6.04
CA SER A 127 0.70 -5.35 -5.03
C SER A 127 0.77 -4.79 -3.62
N ALA A 128 1.83 -4.07 -3.27
CA ALA A 128 1.99 -3.45 -1.96
C ALA A 128 0.91 -2.37 -1.70
N SER A 129 0.59 -1.54 -2.69
CA SER A 129 -0.46 -0.52 -2.56
C SER A 129 -1.84 -1.13 -2.33
N LEU A 130 -2.16 -2.24 -3.00
CA LEU A 130 -3.42 -2.97 -2.81
C LEU A 130 -3.51 -3.60 -1.42
N VAL A 131 -2.39 -4.08 -0.86
CA VAL A 131 -2.36 -4.54 0.54
C VAL A 131 -2.68 -3.40 1.50
N LEU A 132 -2.05 -2.22 1.31
CA LEU A 132 -2.33 -1.05 2.15
C LEU A 132 -3.80 -0.60 2.04
N ALA A 133 -4.37 -0.57 0.84
CA ALA A 133 -5.77 -0.26 0.62
C ALA A 133 -6.69 -1.30 1.29
N ALA A 134 -6.36 -2.58 1.21
CA ALA A 134 -7.11 -3.66 1.83
C ALA A 134 -7.15 -3.58 3.37
N LEU A 135 -6.09 -3.05 4.01
CA LEU A 135 -6.04 -2.88 5.47
C LEU A 135 -7.07 -1.86 6.00
N VAL A 136 -7.53 -0.94 5.16
CA VAL A 136 -8.48 0.12 5.53
C VAL A 136 -9.84 -0.04 4.86
N ALA A 137 -9.99 -0.98 3.93
CA ALA A 137 -11.24 -1.26 3.24
C ALA A 137 -12.28 -1.93 4.15
N ASN A 138 -13.55 -1.59 3.95
CA ASN A 138 -14.68 -2.26 4.62
C ASN A 138 -14.95 -3.62 3.96
N GLY A 139 -14.97 -4.69 4.77
CA GLY A 139 -15.22 -6.04 4.29
C GLY A 139 -13.94 -6.80 3.89
N LYS A 140 -14.10 -7.86 3.10
CA LYS A 140 -13.02 -8.78 2.75
C LYS A 140 -12.43 -8.43 1.39
N THR A 141 -11.13 -8.22 1.32
CA THR A 141 -10.37 -8.07 0.07
C THR A 141 -9.61 -9.35 -0.25
N THR A 142 -9.72 -9.84 -1.48
CA THR A 142 -8.91 -10.95 -1.99
C THR A 142 -7.94 -10.41 -3.02
N ILE A 143 -6.64 -10.60 -2.81
CA ILE A 143 -5.60 -10.18 -3.74
C ILE A 143 -5.12 -11.42 -4.52
N GLU A 144 -5.33 -11.42 -5.82
CA GLU A 144 -4.88 -12.47 -6.71
C GLU A 144 -3.47 -12.19 -7.24
N ARG A 145 -2.79 -13.22 -7.78
CA ARG A 145 -1.43 -13.16 -8.32
C ARG A 145 -0.39 -12.65 -7.32
N ILE A 146 -0.49 -13.04 -6.09
CA ILE A 146 0.34 -12.56 -4.97
C ILE A 146 1.83 -12.89 -5.13
N TYR A 147 2.21 -13.78 -6.04
CA TYR A 147 3.61 -14.08 -6.35
C TYR A 147 4.42 -12.82 -6.74
N HIS A 148 3.77 -11.77 -7.24
CA HIS A 148 4.42 -10.49 -7.48
C HIS A 148 4.87 -9.84 -6.17
N LEU A 149 4.07 -9.96 -5.10
CA LEU A 149 4.39 -9.45 -3.77
C LEU A 149 5.50 -10.28 -3.11
N ASP A 150 5.40 -11.61 -3.19
CA ASP A 150 6.31 -12.54 -2.54
C ASP A 150 7.75 -12.43 -3.04
N ARG A 151 7.97 -11.94 -4.27
CA ARG A 151 9.29 -11.70 -4.84
C ARG A 151 10.10 -10.63 -4.12
N GLY A 152 9.45 -9.64 -3.48
CA GLY A 152 10.14 -8.49 -2.91
C GLY A 152 9.78 -8.17 -1.47
N TYR A 153 8.71 -8.78 -0.95
CA TYR A 153 8.26 -8.57 0.43
C TYR A 153 8.23 -9.88 1.18
N GLU A 154 9.27 -10.14 1.96
CA GLU A 154 9.35 -11.34 2.77
C GLU A 154 8.25 -11.38 3.84
N LYS A 155 7.36 -12.38 3.77
CA LYS A 155 6.31 -12.68 4.76
C LYS A 155 5.55 -11.42 5.22
N LEU A 156 5.09 -10.60 4.26
CA LEU A 156 4.47 -9.30 4.53
C LEU A 156 3.26 -9.43 5.47
N GLU A 157 2.45 -10.48 5.30
CA GLU A 157 1.30 -10.78 6.15
C GLU A 157 1.68 -11.02 7.62
N VAL A 158 2.82 -11.67 7.86
CA VAL A 158 3.33 -11.90 9.22
C VAL A 158 3.76 -10.59 9.86
N LYS A 159 4.45 -9.73 9.09
CA LYS A 159 4.89 -8.41 9.54
C LYS A 159 3.71 -7.51 9.89
N PHE A 160 2.69 -7.44 9.02
CA PHE A 160 1.49 -6.64 9.31
C PHE A 160 0.69 -7.19 10.49
N ASN A 161 0.55 -8.49 10.64
CA ASN A 161 -0.12 -9.09 11.81
C ASN A 161 0.63 -8.76 13.10
N ALA A 162 1.96 -8.79 13.10
CA ALA A 162 2.78 -8.40 14.25
C ALA A 162 2.63 -6.91 14.60
N LEU A 163 2.38 -6.05 13.61
CA LEU A 163 2.09 -4.63 13.78
C LEU A 163 0.63 -4.36 14.21
N GLY A 164 -0.19 -5.39 14.43
CA GLY A 164 -1.57 -5.24 14.88
C GLY A 164 -2.59 -5.04 13.76
N ALA A 165 -2.26 -5.38 12.51
CA ALA A 165 -3.24 -5.43 11.44
C ALA A 165 -4.37 -6.40 11.82
N ASN A 166 -5.60 -5.87 11.91
CA ASN A 166 -6.71 -6.59 12.52
C ASN A 166 -7.25 -7.68 11.59
N LYS A 167 -7.57 -8.85 12.16
CA LYS A 167 -8.15 -10.02 11.45
C LYS A 167 -9.51 -9.75 10.78
N SER A 168 -10.14 -8.59 11.03
CA SER A 168 -11.41 -8.22 10.38
C SER A 168 -11.21 -7.79 8.91
N SER A 169 -10.03 -7.30 8.53
CA SER A 169 -9.62 -7.15 7.13
C SER A 169 -8.83 -8.39 6.73
N SER A 170 -9.50 -9.49 6.39
CA SER A 170 -8.82 -10.69 5.93
C SER A 170 -8.29 -10.46 4.52
N ILE A 171 -7.00 -10.17 4.42
CA ILE A 171 -6.26 -10.31 3.16
C ILE A 171 -6.24 -11.81 2.87
N CYS A 172 -7.15 -12.28 2.04
CA CYS A 172 -7.12 -13.64 1.56
C CYS A 172 -6.12 -13.74 0.42
N ARG A 173 -5.12 -14.54 0.66
CA ARG A 173 -4.18 -14.98 -0.38
C ARG A 173 -4.94 -15.88 -1.36
N ALA A 174 -5.23 -15.45 -2.57
CA ALA A 174 -5.67 -16.35 -3.63
C ALA A 174 -4.42 -17.07 -4.15
N MET A 175 -4.23 -18.30 -3.70
CA MET A 175 -3.17 -19.19 -4.21
C MET A 175 -3.54 -19.74 -5.60
N PRO A 176 -2.55 -20.06 -6.44
CA PRO A 176 -2.77 -20.87 -7.65
C PRO A 176 -3.55 -22.14 -7.31
N VAL A 177 -4.36 -22.64 -8.25
CA VAL A 177 -5.24 -23.80 -8.03
C VAL A 177 -4.49 -25.03 -7.49
N ALA A 178 -3.22 -25.22 -7.91
CA ALA A 178 -2.36 -26.31 -7.43
C ALA A 178 -2.07 -26.22 -5.92
N ASP A 179 -1.86 -25.00 -5.39
CA ASP A 179 -1.55 -24.79 -3.96
C ASP A 179 -2.81 -24.84 -3.08
N ARG A 180 -3.99 -24.56 -3.65
CA ARG A 180 -5.28 -24.76 -2.94
C ARG A 180 -5.53 -26.22 -2.59
N LEU A 181 -5.16 -27.14 -3.47
CA LEU A 181 -5.30 -28.59 -3.21
C LEU A 181 -4.36 -29.05 -2.10
N LEU A 182 -3.12 -28.54 -2.03
CA LEU A 182 -2.18 -28.86 -0.96
C LEU A 182 -2.61 -28.33 0.40
N GLN A 183 -3.19 -27.12 0.49
CA GLN A 183 -3.72 -26.58 1.75
C GLN A 183 -4.98 -27.29 2.22
N LEU A 184 -5.87 -27.71 1.32
CA LEU A 184 -7.04 -28.55 1.67
C LEU A 184 -6.60 -29.92 2.23
N CYS A 185 -5.55 -30.51 1.69
CA CYS A 185 -4.97 -31.73 2.23
C CYS A 185 -4.26 -31.54 3.58
N ALA A 186 -3.62 -30.38 3.82
CA ALA A 186 -2.98 -30.05 5.08
C ALA A 186 -4.01 -29.74 6.20
N SER A 187 -5.11 -29.06 5.88
CA SER A 187 -6.18 -28.76 6.84
C SER A 187 -7.02 -29.99 7.21
N ALA A 188 -7.07 -31.02 6.35
CA ALA A 188 -7.73 -32.29 6.64
C ALA A 188 -6.95 -33.17 7.63
N ARG A 189 -5.63 -32.93 7.83
CA ARG A 189 -4.79 -33.70 8.75
C ARG A 189 -4.74 -33.19 10.20
N VAL A 190 -5.41 -32.10 10.51
CA VAL A 190 -5.43 -31.50 11.88
C VAL A 190 -6.73 -31.85 12.65
N ARG A 191 -7.48 -32.85 12.19
CA ARG A 191 -8.61 -33.42 12.96
C ARG A 191 -8.39 -34.90 13.19
N THR A 192 -7.47 -35.22 14.06
CA THR A 192 -7.44 -36.48 14.82
C THR A 192 -6.95 -36.18 16.23
#